data_1eebd3829de26c8d472845b01c19e132
#
_entry.id   1eebd3829de26c8d472845b01c19e132
#
_cell.length_a   1.000
_cell.length_b   1.000
_cell.length_c   1.000
_cell.angle_alpha   90.00
_cell.angle_beta   90.00
_cell.angle_gamma   90.00
#
_symmetry.space_group_name_H-M   'P 1'
#
loop_
_entity.id
_entity.type
_entity.pdbx_description
1 polymer ?
#
loop_
_entity_poly.entity_id
_entity_poly.type
_entity_poly.pdbx_seq_one_letter_code
_entity_poly.pdbx_strand_id
1 'polypeptide(L)'
;MRFHRTAWGLAVIFRLRRGTMRLFIAEKPSMAREISKCLPENKNIQKRNGYFIQGDDVVTWVVGHVLHQAEPGDYDDKYIRWRPQDLPIVPAEWKLLVTDSSRQQFEIVKDLIDKADVIVNAGDPDREGQLLVDEVLYYVGNTKPVQRILLNALDEKSIRSALDDLRDNKDFHNLYQSALARARADWLIGMNLSRAYTLSERYKGHKVTLPIGRVKTPTLALVVRRERELAAFKPVDYFTVKVLYNHPNGVFWATWQPTDEQKGLDPDGRLINKAIADELVECLQAGPDGFIKGVTKSKKKDVQRLPLSLSSLQVLAGKAFSYDPQTVLDTAQ
;
A
#
# COMPACT_ATOMS: atom_id res chain seq x y z
N MET A 1 6.00 -36.28 -32.15
CA MET A 1 5.42 -35.00 -32.61
C MET A 1 6.02 -33.89 -31.80
N ARG A 2 6.90 -33.07 -32.37
CA ARG A 2 7.52 -31.90 -31.72
C ARG A 2 6.67 -30.67 -32.07
N PHE A 3 6.12 -29.99 -31.06
CA PHE A 3 5.47 -28.70 -31.26
C PHE A 3 6.52 -27.58 -31.16
N HIS A 4 6.79 -26.95 -32.30
CA HIS A 4 7.49 -25.67 -32.36
C HIS A 4 6.52 -24.57 -31.97
N ARG A 5 6.80 -23.86 -30.84
CA ARG A 5 6.18 -22.59 -30.52
C ARG A 5 6.96 -21.48 -31.22
N THR A 6 6.41 -20.95 -32.30
CA THR A 6 6.84 -19.68 -32.90
C THR A 6 6.06 -18.56 -32.19
N ALA A 7 6.71 -17.86 -31.23
CA ALA A 7 6.24 -16.62 -30.74
C ALA A 7 6.70 -15.49 -31.65
N TRP A 8 5.82 -15.04 -32.54
CA TRP A 8 6.00 -13.77 -33.26
C TRP A 8 5.38 -12.66 -32.44
N GLY A 9 6.18 -12.05 -31.56
CA GLY A 9 5.88 -10.75 -31.01
C GLY A 9 6.16 -9.70 -32.07
N LEU A 10 5.13 -9.09 -32.65
CA LEU A 10 5.28 -7.87 -33.45
C LEU A 10 5.75 -6.75 -32.54
N ALA A 11 7.05 -6.51 -32.45
CA ALA A 11 7.61 -5.28 -31.95
C ALA A 11 7.24 -4.18 -32.95
N VAL A 12 6.24 -3.37 -32.61
CA VAL A 12 5.92 -2.17 -33.38
C VAL A 12 7.00 -1.13 -33.07
N ILE A 13 8.05 -1.09 -33.90
CA ILE A 13 9.06 -0.04 -33.85
C ILE A 13 8.44 1.23 -34.42
N PHE A 14 7.96 2.12 -33.56
CA PHE A 14 7.61 3.48 -33.94
C PHE A 14 8.88 4.24 -34.32
N ARG A 15 9.20 4.31 -35.60
CA ARG A 15 10.27 5.16 -36.14
C ARG A 15 9.71 6.59 -36.20
N LEU A 16 9.92 7.36 -35.12
CA LEU A 16 9.52 8.77 -35.05
C LEU A 16 10.28 9.56 -36.14
N ARG A 17 9.56 10.42 -36.87
CA ARG A 17 10.17 11.41 -37.80
C ARG A 17 10.86 12.49 -36.95
N ARG A 18 11.97 13.08 -37.45
CA ARG A 18 12.56 14.27 -36.84
C ARG A 18 11.48 15.37 -36.70
N GLY A 19 11.32 15.94 -35.52
CA GLY A 19 10.33 16.95 -35.20
C GLY A 19 9.03 16.43 -34.56
N THR A 20 8.96 15.16 -34.12
CA THR A 20 7.78 14.62 -33.40
C THR A 20 7.90 14.91 -31.91
N MET A 21 6.99 15.70 -31.36
CA MET A 21 6.98 16.04 -29.92
C MET A 21 6.44 14.87 -29.11
N ARG A 22 7.28 14.31 -28.23
CA ARG A 22 6.84 13.34 -27.20
C ARG A 22 6.60 14.05 -25.86
N LEU A 23 5.47 13.78 -25.26
CA LEU A 23 5.11 14.31 -23.94
C LEU A 23 5.16 13.19 -22.90
N PHE A 24 6.08 13.25 -21.97
CA PHE A 24 6.11 12.39 -20.79
C PHE A 24 5.30 13.04 -19.68
N ILE A 25 4.36 12.28 -19.12
CA ILE A 25 3.55 12.75 -17.98
C ILE A 25 3.91 11.89 -16.77
N ALA A 26 4.72 12.43 -15.85
CA ALA A 26 5.13 11.78 -14.62
C ALA A 26 4.12 12.01 -13.50
N GLU A 27 4.21 11.22 -12.43
CA GLU A 27 3.36 11.39 -11.25
C GLU A 27 3.74 12.60 -10.41
N LYS A 28 5.05 12.91 -10.34
CA LYS A 28 5.60 13.97 -9.45
C LYS A 28 6.80 14.70 -10.07
N PRO A 29 7.06 15.94 -9.63
CA PRO A 29 8.12 16.77 -10.20
C PRO A 29 9.53 16.15 -10.11
N SER A 30 9.81 15.40 -9.05
CA SER A 30 11.11 14.73 -8.87
C SER A 30 11.34 13.67 -9.93
N MET A 31 10.36 12.86 -10.23
CA MET A 31 10.42 11.84 -11.30
C MET A 31 10.58 12.51 -12.68
N ALA A 32 9.80 13.55 -12.95
CA ALA A 32 9.91 14.31 -14.20
C ALA A 32 11.33 14.85 -14.42
N ARG A 33 11.97 15.34 -13.35
CA ARG A 33 13.36 15.83 -13.39
C ARG A 33 14.35 14.72 -13.75
N GLU A 34 14.22 13.55 -13.12
CA GLU A 34 15.14 12.45 -13.39
C GLU A 34 14.95 11.89 -14.80
N ILE A 35 13.71 11.77 -15.27
CA ILE A 35 13.42 11.38 -16.67
C ILE A 35 14.09 12.38 -17.62
N SER A 36 13.91 13.69 -17.39
CA SER A 36 14.46 14.71 -18.29
C SER A 36 15.97 14.66 -18.42
N LYS A 37 16.71 14.25 -17.39
CA LYS A 37 18.17 14.09 -17.43
C LYS A 37 18.61 12.90 -18.30
N CYS A 38 17.78 11.91 -18.48
CA CYS A 38 18.10 10.66 -19.17
C CYS A 38 17.65 10.61 -20.63
N LEU A 39 16.87 11.60 -21.07
CA LEU A 39 16.44 11.69 -22.47
C LEU A 39 17.62 11.91 -23.43
N PRO A 40 17.54 11.46 -24.71
CA PRO A 40 18.54 11.78 -25.72
C PRO A 40 18.73 13.30 -25.87
N GLU A 41 19.86 13.76 -26.33
CA GLU A 41 20.19 15.17 -26.48
C GLU A 41 20.38 15.97 -25.16
N ASN A 42 21.02 15.36 -24.18
CA ASN A 42 21.24 15.81 -22.81
C ASN A 42 21.95 17.18 -22.62
N LYS A 43 21.97 18.07 -23.60
CA LYS A 43 22.86 19.24 -23.52
C LYS A 43 22.20 20.54 -23.08
N ASN A 44 20.86 20.67 -23.13
CA ASN A 44 20.17 21.92 -22.79
C ASN A 44 18.76 21.68 -22.23
N ILE A 45 18.65 21.07 -21.03
CA ILE A 45 17.36 20.97 -20.35
C ILE A 45 16.85 22.37 -20.01
N GLN A 46 15.74 22.78 -20.59
CA GLN A 46 15.08 24.03 -20.27
C GLN A 46 13.98 23.76 -19.23
N LYS A 47 14.17 24.30 -18.03
CA LYS A 47 13.11 24.29 -17.01
C LYS A 47 12.10 25.41 -17.32
N ARG A 48 10.83 25.05 -17.35
CA ARG A 48 9.68 25.94 -17.47
C ARG A 48 8.78 25.77 -16.23
N ASN A 49 7.79 26.65 -16.12
CA ASN A 49 6.79 26.48 -15.07
C ASN A 49 5.94 25.23 -15.38
N GLY A 50 6.01 24.21 -14.54
CA GLY A 50 5.24 22.99 -14.68
C GLY A 50 5.77 21.92 -15.63
N TYR A 51 6.93 22.11 -16.30
CA TYR A 51 7.52 21.12 -17.21
C TYR A 51 9.00 21.37 -17.54
N PHE A 52 9.64 20.39 -18.17
CA PHE A 52 10.99 20.47 -18.73
C PHE A 52 10.94 20.22 -20.24
N ILE A 53 11.82 20.89 -20.99
CA ILE A 53 11.97 20.69 -22.44
C ILE A 53 13.39 20.19 -22.71
N GLN A 54 13.48 19.17 -23.57
CA GLN A 54 14.76 18.63 -24.03
C GLN A 54 14.64 18.16 -25.48
N GLY A 55 15.16 18.97 -26.40
CA GLY A 55 14.95 18.72 -27.83
C GLY A 55 13.47 18.72 -28.19
N ASP A 56 13.01 17.64 -28.82
CA ASP A 56 11.61 17.43 -29.16
C ASP A 56 10.80 16.80 -28.02
N ASP A 57 11.45 16.43 -26.89
CA ASP A 57 10.81 15.79 -25.76
C ASP A 57 10.42 16.83 -24.70
N VAL A 58 9.23 16.69 -24.17
CA VAL A 58 8.71 17.48 -23.05
C VAL A 58 8.33 16.56 -21.91
N VAL A 59 8.72 16.91 -20.69
CA VAL A 59 8.41 16.15 -19.48
C VAL A 59 7.64 17.03 -18.51
N THR A 60 6.40 16.67 -18.25
CA THR A 60 5.53 17.32 -17.25
C THR A 60 5.15 16.32 -16.15
N TRP A 61 4.32 16.73 -15.22
CA TRP A 61 3.87 15.90 -14.11
C TRP A 61 2.46 16.25 -13.69
N VAL A 62 1.80 15.29 -13.07
CA VAL A 62 0.62 15.51 -12.24
C VAL A 62 1.07 15.63 -10.78
N VAL A 63 0.43 16.44 -9.98
CA VAL A 63 0.74 16.56 -8.53
C VAL A 63 -0.26 15.69 -7.78
N GLY A 64 -0.06 14.36 -7.79
CA GLY A 64 -1.05 13.42 -7.30
C GLY A 64 -2.37 13.52 -8.09
N HIS A 65 -3.52 13.43 -7.41
CA HIS A 65 -4.82 13.56 -8.06
C HIS A 65 -5.13 15.01 -8.46
N VAL A 66 -4.87 15.37 -9.71
CA VAL A 66 -5.29 16.66 -10.30
C VAL A 66 -6.78 16.70 -10.61
N LEU A 67 -7.41 15.54 -10.70
CA LEU A 67 -8.85 15.34 -10.82
C LEU A 67 -9.36 14.64 -9.56
N HIS A 68 -10.62 14.89 -9.23
CA HIS A 68 -11.32 14.16 -8.17
C HIS A 68 -12.75 13.83 -8.62
N GLN A 69 -13.32 12.80 -8.02
CA GLN A 69 -14.72 12.46 -8.29
C GLN A 69 -15.64 13.53 -7.67
N ALA A 70 -16.63 13.95 -8.42
CA ALA A 70 -17.59 14.95 -8.01
C ALA A 70 -18.29 14.59 -6.69
N GLU A 71 -18.55 15.58 -5.87
CA GLU A 71 -19.33 15.45 -4.65
C GLU A 71 -20.82 15.25 -4.97
N PRO A 72 -21.61 14.68 -4.06
CA PRO A 72 -23.04 14.47 -4.31
C PRO A 72 -23.80 15.72 -4.76
N GLY A 73 -23.45 16.90 -4.22
CA GLY A 73 -24.05 18.18 -4.64
C GLY A 73 -23.81 18.56 -6.10
N ASP A 74 -22.71 18.07 -6.70
CA ASP A 74 -22.38 18.32 -8.10
C ASP A 74 -23.23 17.48 -9.08
N TYR A 75 -23.91 16.46 -8.56
CA TYR A 75 -24.86 15.64 -9.31
C TYR A 75 -26.29 16.18 -9.23
N ASP A 76 -26.72 16.60 -8.02
CA ASP A 76 -28.06 17.13 -7.77
C ASP A 76 -28.04 17.94 -6.45
N ASP A 77 -28.56 19.18 -6.50
CA ASP A 77 -28.64 20.10 -5.35
C ASP A 77 -29.37 19.49 -4.14
N LYS A 78 -30.30 18.55 -4.37
CA LYS A 78 -30.98 17.84 -3.27
C LYS A 78 -30.00 17.13 -2.34
N TYR A 79 -28.84 16.70 -2.82
CA TYR A 79 -27.84 15.99 -2.05
C TYR A 79 -26.94 16.93 -1.21
N ILE A 80 -27.00 18.24 -1.39
CA ILE A 80 -26.30 19.21 -0.52
C ILE A 80 -26.77 19.05 0.92
N ARG A 81 -28.10 18.98 1.12
CA ARG A 81 -28.67 18.67 2.43
C ARG A 81 -28.79 17.16 2.62
N TRP A 82 -28.15 16.66 3.67
CA TRP A 82 -28.17 15.24 3.97
C TRP A 82 -29.55 14.81 4.49
N ARG A 83 -30.16 13.82 3.84
CA ARG A 83 -31.46 13.25 4.22
C ARG A 83 -31.41 11.73 4.06
N PRO A 84 -32.07 10.95 4.97
CA PRO A 84 -32.08 9.50 4.87
C PRO A 84 -32.73 8.96 3.59
N GLN A 85 -33.78 9.62 3.11
CA GLN A 85 -34.52 9.22 1.90
C GLN A 85 -33.73 9.37 0.60
N ASP A 86 -32.63 10.13 0.62
CA ASP A 86 -31.76 10.34 -0.54
C ASP A 86 -30.67 9.26 -0.67
N LEU A 87 -30.62 8.33 0.28
CA LEU A 87 -29.63 7.24 0.31
C LEU A 87 -30.24 5.93 -0.24
N PRO A 88 -29.47 5.13 -0.97
CA PRO A 88 -28.07 5.36 -1.37
C PRO A 88 -27.96 6.29 -2.57
N ILE A 89 -26.93 7.15 -2.58
CA ILE A 89 -26.55 7.95 -3.73
C ILE A 89 -25.65 7.12 -4.63
N VAL A 90 -26.12 6.82 -5.82
CA VAL A 90 -25.39 6.05 -6.84
C VAL A 90 -25.41 6.86 -8.13
N PRO A 91 -24.28 7.46 -8.56
CA PRO A 91 -24.23 8.19 -9.81
C PRO A 91 -24.52 7.28 -11.00
N ALA A 92 -25.43 7.69 -11.88
CA ALA A 92 -25.68 7.01 -13.15
C ALA A 92 -24.46 7.19 -14.08
N GLU A 93 -23.92 8.41 -14.10
CA GLU A 93 -22.70 8.77 -14.82
C GLU A 93 -21.72 9.40 -13.83
N TRP A 94 -20.46 8.96 -13.89
CA TRP A 94 -19.42 9.48 -13.02
C TRP A 94 -18.83 10.76 -13.58
N LYS A 95 -18.76 11.80 -12.75
CA LYS A 95 -18.17 13.09 -13.09
C LYS A 95 -16.83 13.26 -12.39
N LEU A 96 -15.84 13.73 -13.14
CA LEU A 96 -14.55 14.16 -12.61
C LEU A 96 -14.49 15.67 -12.63
N LEU A 97 -13.92 16.28 -11.61
CA LEU A 97 -13.71 17.71 -11.49
C LEU A 97 -12.22 18.00 -11.27
N VAL A 98 -11.77 19.14 -11.81
CA VAL A 98 -10.39 19.58 -11.59
C VAL A 98 -10.24 20.08 -10.17
N THR A 99 -9.22 19.58 -9.46
CA THR A 99 -8.90 19.99 -8.10
C THR A 99 -8.36 21.43 -8.10
N ASP A 100 -8.96 22.33 -7.33
CA ASP A 100 -8.63 23.75 -7.36
C ASP A 100 -7.16 24.05 -7.05
N SER A 101 -6.56 23.34 -6.09
CA SER A 101 -5.14 23.49 -5.74
C SER A 101 -4.19 23.04 -6.86
N SER A 102 -4.63 22.20 -7.77
CA SER A 102 -3.86 21.67 -8.90
C SER A 102 -4.26 22.25 -10.25
N ARG A 103 -5.22 23.16 -10.28
CA ARG A 103 -5.79 23.73 -11.51
C ARG A 103 -4.72 24.30 -12.46
N GLN A 104 -3.77 25.06 -11.94
CA GLN A 104 -2.71 25.63 -12.75
C GLN A 104 -1.86 24.56 -13.45
N GLN A 105 -1.48 23.52 -12.73
CA GLN A 105 -0.70 22.41 -13.28
C GLN A 105 -1.53 21.59 -14.27
N PHE A 106 -2.82 21.39 -13.99
CA PHE A 106 -3.74 20.72 -14.90
C PHE A 106 -3.83 21.43 -16.25
N GLU A 107 -3.98 22.77 -16.27
CA GLU A 107 -4.05 23.56 -17.51
C GLU A 107 -2.74 23.44 -18.31
N ILE A 108 -1.58 23.44 -17.64
CA ILE A 108 -0.29 23.23 -18.30
C ILE A 108 -0.23 21.83 -18.94
N VAL A 109 -0.62 20.79 -18.21
CA VAL A 109 -0.63 19.41 -18.72
C VAL A 109 -1.56 19.28 -19.92
N LYS A 110 -2.77 19.86 -19.84
CA LYS A 110 -3.75 19.88 -20.92
C LYS A 110 -3.19 20.56 -22.18
N ASP A 111 -2.61 21.74 -22.04
CA ASP A 111 -2.02 22.51 -23.15
C ASP A 111 -0.86 21.74 -23.82
N LEU A 112 -0.07 21.00 -23.04
CA LEU A 112 0.99 20.15 -23.55
C LEU A 112 0.44 18.90 -24.25
N ILE A 113 -0.62 18.29 -23.73
CA ILE A 113 -1.31 17.16 -24.38
C ILE A 113 -1.81 17.61 -25.75
N ASP A 114 -2.40 18.79 -25.87
CA ASP A 114 -2.91 19.31 -27.14
C ASP A 114 -1.80 19.51 -28.19
N LYS A 115 -0.57 19.82 -27.77
CA LYS A 115 0.59 20.06 -28.63
C LYS A 115 1.36 18.80 -28.98
N ALA A 116 1.32 17.77 -28.17
CA ALA A 116 2.08 16.55 -28.33
C ALA A 116 1.61 15.71 -29.53
N ASP A 117 2.52 15.00 -30.18
CA ASP A 117 2.22 13.99 -31.20
C ASP A 117 2.04 12.61 -30.56
N VAL A 118 2.85 12.30 -29.54
CA VAL A 118 2.84 11.05 -28.80
C VAL A 118 2.94 11.36 -27.31
N ILE A 119 2.18 10.65 -26.50
CA ILE A 119 2.20 10.78 -25.06
C ILE A 119 2.85 9.53 -24.44
N VAL A 120 3.64 9.73 -23.38
CA VAL A 120 4.21 8.65 -22.59
C VAL A 120 3.70 8.77 -21.17
N ASN A 121 2.85 7.82 -20.76
CA ASN A 121 2.42 7.69 -19.37
C ASN A 121 3.63 7.21 -18.52
N ALA A 122 4.12 8.09 -17.69
CA ALA A 122 5.24 7.86 -16.76
C ALA A 122 4.78 7.98 -15.29
N GLY A 123 3.57 7.55 -14.98
CA GLY A 123 3.12 7.34 -13.60
C GLY A 123 3.91 6.22 -12.92
N ASP A 124 3.81 6.09 -11.59
CA ASP A 124 4.43 4.98 -10.86
C ASP A 124 3.97 3.61 -11.45
N PRO A 125 4.78 2.56 -11.39
CA PRO A 125 4.50 1.29 -12.08
C PRO A 125 3.47 0.43 -11.32
N ASP A 126 2.39 1.07 -10.87
CA ASP A 126 1.27 0.44 -10.18
C ASP A 126 -0.06 0.92 -10.76
N ARG A 127 -1.16 0.42 -10.20
CA ARG A 127 -2.51 0.77 -10.69
C ARG A 127 -2.90 2.23 -10.41
N GLU A 128 -2.41 2.82 -9.32
CA GLU A 128 -2.72 4.21 -8.96
C GLU A 128 -1.98 5.17 -9.91
N GLY A 129 -0.66 4.94 -10.14
CA GLY A 129 0.11 5.73 -11.11
C GLY A 129 -0.42 5.59 -12.54
N GLN A 130 -0.95 4.41 -12.92
CA GLN A 130 -1.66 4.24 -14.19
C GLN A 130 -2.92 5.10 -14.25
N LEU A 131 -3.73 5.08 -13.18
CA LEU A 131 -4.98 5.83 -13.11
C LEU A 131 -4.74 7.33 -13.20
N LEU A 132 -3.78 7.87 -12.45
CA LEU A 132 -3.52 9.31 -12.34
C LEU A 132 -3.31 9.97 -13.71
N VAL A 133 -2.60 9.32 -14.60
CA VAL A 133 -2.31 9.84 -15.95
C VAL A 133 -3.48 9.54 -16.90
N ASP A 134 -3.99 8.31 -16.88
CA ASP A 134 -5.07 7.91 -17.79
C ASP A 134 -6.38 8.69 -17.51
N GLU A 135 -6.69 9.04 -16.26
CA GLU A 135 -7.84 9.91 -15.94
C GLU A 135 -7.72 11.28 -16.60
N VAL A 136 -6.53 11.88 -16.59
CA VAL A 136 -6.29 13.17 -17.25
C VAL A 136 -6.46 13.02 -18.76
N LEU A 137 -5.89 11.98 -19.35
CA LEU A 137 -6.02 11.70 -20.79
C LEU A 137 -7.48 11.49 -21.19
N TYR A 138 -8.22 10.73 -20.39
CA TYR A 138 -9.66 10.53 -20.59
C TYR A 138 -10.45 11.83 -20.45
N TYR A 139 -10.18 12.62 -19.40
CA TYR A 139 -10.90 13.87 -19.10
C TYR A 139 -10.73 14.90 -20.21
N VAL A 140 -9.54 15.02 -20.80
CA VAL A 140 -9.28 15.94 -21.92
C VAL A 140 -9.71 15.38 -23.28
N GLY A 141 -10.19 14.14 -23.35
CA GLY A 141 -10.61 13.48 -24.60
C GLY A 141 -9.44 13.18 -25.53
N ASN A 142 -8.31 12.72 -24.99
CA ASN A 142 -7.13 12.42 -25.79
C ASN A 142 -7.37 11.28 -26.80
N THR A 143 -7.03 11.54 -28.06
CA THR A 143 -7.11 10.54 -29.15
C THR A 143 -5.73 10.16 -29.72
N LYS A 144 -4.66 10.75 -29.19
CA LYS A 144 -3.29 10.55 -29.64
C LYS A 144 -2.72 9.23 -29.13
N PRO A 145 -1.69 8.66 -29.80
CA PRO A 145 -1.03 7.47 -29.33
C PRO A 145 -0.45 7.68 -27.92
N VAL A 146 -0.62 6.69 -27.05
CA VAL A 146 -0.10 6.70 -25.70
C VAL A 146 0.78 5.48 -25.49
N GLN A 147 2.01 5.71 -25.05
CA GLN A 147 2.96 4.70 -24.61
C GLN A 147 3.06 4.67 -23.10
N ARG A 148 3.59 3.62 -22.54
CA ARG A 148 3.81 3.42 -21.09
C ARG A 148 5.29 3.15 -20.84
N ILE A 149 5.88 3.91 -19.90
CA ILE A 149 7.19 3.61 -19.32
C ILE A 149 7.00 3.07 -17.90
N LEU A 150 7.72 2.01 -17.54
CA LEU A 150 7.69 1.41 -16.21
C LEU A 150 8.99 1.72 -15.46
N LEU A 151 8.93 2.63 -14.49
CA LEU A 151 10.10 3.08 -13.73
C LEU A 151 10.07 2.47 -12.32
N ASN A 152 10.79 1.38 -12.10
CA ASN A 152 10.93 0.75 -10.80
C ASN A 152 12.00 1.42 -9.92
N ALA A 153 12.92 2.17 -10.53
CA ALA A 153 13.94 2.96 -9.88
C ALA A 153 14.23 4.22 -10.71
N LEU A 154 14.73 5.27 -10.06
CA LEU A 154 14.98 6.57 -10.69
C LEU A 154 16.48 6.84 -10.93
N ASP A 155 17.34 5.83 -10.84
CA ASP A 155 18.71 5.93 -11.26
C ASP A 155 18.85 5.97 -12.80
N GLU A 156 19.89 6.57 -13.30
CA GLU A 156 20.09 6.82 -14.72
C GLU A 156 20.05 5.54 -15.57
N LYS A 157 20.65 4.45 -15.07
CA LYS A 157 20.70 3.17 -15.79
C LYS A 157 19.31 2.56 -15.95
N SER A 158 18.52 2.58 -14.87
CA SER A 158 17.15 2.06 -14.86
C SER A 158 16.23 2.88 -15.76
N ILE A 159 16.34 4.21 -15.74
CA ILE A 159 15.53 5.08 -16.61
C ILE A 159 15.89 4.86 -18.08
N ARG A 160 17.18 4.81 -18.45
CA ARG A 160 17.60 4.56 -19.83
C ARG A 160 17.09 3.22 -20.34
N SER A 161 17.23 2.18 -19.53
CA SER A 161 16.70 0.84 -19.89
C SER A 161 15.18 0.86 -20.09
N ALA A 162 14.44 1.60 -19.27
CA ALA A 162 12.99 1.71 -19.40
C ALA A 162 12.57 2.57 -20.62
N LEU A 163 13.38 3.56 -21.03
CA LEU A 163 13.15 4.34 -22.25
C LEU A 163 13.30 3.48 -23.50
N ASP A 164 14.14 2.45 -23.46
CA ASP A 164 14.30 1.49 -24.55
C ASP A 164 13.18 0.43 -24.59
N ASP A 165 12.39 0.26 -23.53
CA ASP A 165 11.27 -0.70 -23.39
C ASP A 165 9.90 -0.01 -23.27
N LEU A 166 9.64 1.03 -24.07
CA LEU A 166 8.33 1.67 -24.12
C LEU A 166 7.28 0.72 -24.69
N ARG A 167 6.14 0.58 -24.01
CA ARG A 167 5.05 -0.33 -24.39
C ARG A 167 3.79 0.43 -24.79
N ASP A 168 2.83 -0.22 -25.42
CA ASP A 168 1.52 0.39 -25.66
C ASP A 168 0.78 0.54 -24.31
N ASN A 169 0.28 1.75 -24.01
CA ASN A 169 -0.46 2.00 -22.79
C ASN A 169 -1.73 1.16 -22.65
N LYS A 170 -2.29 0.67 -23.78
CA LYS A 170 -3.48 -0.21 -23.79
C LYS A 170 -3.23 -1.55 -23.08
N ASP A 171 -1.98 -2.03 -23.06
CA ASP A 171 -1.63 -3.28 -22.35
C ASP A 171 -1.85 -3.16 -20.84
N PHE A 172 -1.91 -1.93 -20.32
CA PHE A 172 -2.09 -1.60 -18.90
C PHE A 172 -3.53 -1.17 -18.55
N HIS A 173 -4.46 -1.28 -19.49
CA HIS A 173 -5.86 -0.87 -19.26
C HIS A 173 -6.50 -1.57 -18.06
N ASN A 174 -6.15 -2.81 -17.78
CA ASN A 174 -6.68 -3.54 -16.61
C ASN A 174 -6.20 -2.94 -15.28
N LEU A 175 -5.02 -2.33 -15.22
CA LEU A 175 -4.56 -1.60 -14.02
C LEU A 175 -5.40 -0.34 -13.81
N TYR A 176 -5.63 0.43 -14.88
CA TYR A 176 -6.54 1.58 -14.86
C TYR A 176 -7.92 1.20 -14.35
N GLN A 177 -8.56 0.16 -14.92
CA GLN A 177 -9.88 -0.30 -14.50
C GLN A 177 -9.92 -0.75 -13.03
N SER A 178 -8.87 -1.43 -12.57
CA SER A 178 -8.77 -1.86 -11.17
C SER A 178 -8.72 -0.68 -10.20
N ALA A 179 -7.92 0.35 -10.51
CA ALA A 179 -7.83 1.55 -9.68
C ALA A 179 -9.14 2.37 -9.73
N LEU A 180 -9.73 2.53 -10.92
CA LEU A 180 -11.00 3.24 -11.10
C LEU A 180 -12.13 2.56 -10.33
N ALA A 181 -12.26 1.24 -10.42
CA ALA A 181 -13.26 0.48 -9.66
C ALA A 181 -13.08 0.65 -8.15
N ARG A 182 -11.83 0.65 -7.68
CA ARG A 182 -11.52 0.93 -6.27
C ARG A 182 -11.93 2.35 -5.87
N ALA A 183 -11.56 3.36 -6.65
CA ALA A 183 -11.89 4.75 -6.36
C ALA A 183 -13.41 4.97 -6.27
N ARG A 184 -14.17 4.38 -7.21
CA ARG A 184 -15.63 4.42 -7.20
C ARG A 184 -16.24 3.67 -6.02
N ALA A 185 -15.71 2.51 -5.66
CA ALA A 185 -16.14 1.76 -4.48
C ALA A 185 -15.86 2.55 -3.19
N ASP A 186 -14.71 3.18 -3.08
CA ASP A 186 -14.35 4.03 -1.93
C ASP A 186 -15.31 5.23 -1.83
N TRP A 187 -15.67 5.85 -2.95
CA TRP A 187 -16.66 6.93 -2.99
C TRP A 187 -18.06 6.44 -2.56
N LEU A 188 -18.54 5.35 -3.15
CA LEU A 188 -19.87 4.80 -2.83
C LEU A 188 -19.99 4.42 -1.35
N ILE A 189 -19.01 3.71 -0.81
CA ILE A 189 -19.00 3.29 0.60
C ILE A 189 -18.83 4.50 1.51
N GLY A 190 -17.80 5.30 1.25
CA GLY A 190 -17.45 6.45 2.08
C GLY A 190 -18.57 7.47 2.14
N MET A 191 -19.09 7.86 0.99
CA MET A 191 -20.12 8.89 0.88
C MET A 191 -21.45 8.47 1.50
N ASN A 192 -21.94 7.29 1.14
CA ASN A 192 -23.25 6.81 1.61
C ASN A 192 -23.23 6.42 3.09
N LEU A 193 -22.23 5.65 3.53
CA LEU A 193 -22.19 5.22 4.92
C LEU A 193 -21.86 6.36 5.88
N SER A 194 -21.00 7.30 5.50
CA SER A 194 -20.73 8.48 6.34
C SER A 194 -22.01 9.28 6.58
N ARG A 195 -22.83 9.46 5.55
CA ARG A 195 -24.12 10.15 5.68
C ARG A 195 -25.10 9.35 6.52
N ALA A 196 -25.27 8.05 6.23
CA ALA A 196 -26.20 7.19 6.94
C ALA A 196 -25.91 7.12 8.44
N TYR A 197 -24.66 6.84 8.83
CA TYR A 197 -24.29 6.78 10.25
C TYR A 197 -24.38 8.13 10.93
N THR A 198 -23.95 9.20 10.27
CA THR A 198 -24.07 10.57 10.81
C THR A 198 -25.53 10.95 11.06
N LEU A 199 -26.42 10.68 10.11
CA LEU A 199 -27.85 10.96 10.25
C LEU A 199 -28.48 10.12 11.36
N SER A 200 -28.14 8.84 11.45
CA SER A 200 -28.61 7.96 12.53
C SER A 200 -28.22 8.50 13.92
N GLU A 201 -26.96 8.95 14.09
CA GLU A 201 -26.50 9.50 15.36
C GLU A 201 -27.13 10.89 15.67
N ARG A 202 -27.32 11.71 14.65
CA ARG A 202 -28.05 13.00 14.81
C ARG A 202 -29.50 12.80 15.22
N TYR A 203 -30.16 11.76 14.71
CA TYR A 203 -31.52 11.40 15.12
C TYR A 203 -31.61 11.01 16.60
N LYS A 204 -30.54 10.40 17.14
CA LYS A 204 -30.41 10.10 18.59
C LYS A 204 -30.01 11.32 19.44
N GLY A 205 -29.86 12.49 18.84
CA GLY A 205 -29.47 13.73 19.53
C GLY A 205 -27.96 14.01 19.57
N HIS A 206 -27.12 13.16 19.00
CA HIS A 206 -25.69 13.35 18.98
C HIS A 206 -25.28 14.33 17.87
N LYS A 207 -24.54 15.39 18.21
CA LYS A 207 -24.01 16.39 17.25
C LYS A 207 -22.63 15.97 16.75
N VAL A 208 -22.56 14.85 16.02
CA VAL A 208 -21.31 14.29 15.49
C VAL A 208 -21.39 14.13 13.98
N THR A 209 -20.24 14.12 13.33
CA THR A 209 -20.07 13.66 11.96
C THR A 209 -19.18 12.42 11.98
N LEU A 210 -19.65 11.32 11.42
CA LEU A 210 -18.97 10.03 11.42
C LEU A 210 -18.45 9.72 10.02
N PRO A 211 -17.17 10.03 9.72
CA PRO A 211 -16.58 9.67 8.44
C PRO A 211 -16.30 8.17 8.41
N ILE A 212 -16.94 7.48 7.49
CA ILE A 212 -16.73 6.06 7.22
C ILE A 212 -15.84 5.91 6.00
N GLY A 213 -14.95 4.94 6.02
CA GLY A 213 -14.07 4.66 4.90
C GLY A 213 -13.52 3.24 4.96
N ARG A 214 -13.23 2.68 3.80
CA ARG A 214 -12.81 1.29 3.64
C ARG A 214 -11.47 0.97 4.33
N VAL A 215 -10.61 1.95 4.51
CA VAL A 215 -9.35 1.82 5.25
C VAL A 215 -9.49 2.37 6.67
N LYS A 216 -10.00 3.59 6.80
CA LYS A 216 -10.12 4.31 8.08
C LYS A 216 -10.92 3.52 9.12
N THR A 217 -12.08 3.00 8.76
CA THR A 217 -12.99 2.32 9.71
C THR A 217 -12.43 0.99 10.21
N PRO A 218 -11.92 0.09 9.37
CA PRO A 218 -11.27 -1.13 9.86
C PRO A 218 -10.03 -0.85 10.70
N THR A 219 -9.22 0.14 10.34
CA THR A 219 -8.05 0.52 11.14
C THR A 219 -8.45 1.00 12.53
N LEU A 220 -9.46 1.87 12.63
CA LEU A 220 -10.01 2.29 13.91
C LEU A 220 -10.57 1.10 14.71
N ALA A 221 -11.25 0.18 14.05
CA ALA A 221 -11.79 -1.01 14.70
C ALA A 221 -10.70 -1.91 15.32
N LEU A 222 -9.54 -2.03 14.68
CA LEU A 222 -8.38 -2.75 15.24
C LEU A 222 -7.88 -2.08 16.52
N VAL A 223 -7.73 -0.76 16.51
CA VAL A 223 -7.30 0.00 17.68
C VAL A 223 -8.31 -0.14 18.82
N VAL A 224 -9.59 0.06 18.53
CA VAL A 224 -10.67 -0.03 19.56
C VAL A 224 -10.78 -1.45 20.14
N ARG A 225 -10.61 -2.49 19.32
CA ARG A 225 -10.58 -3.87 19.81
C ARG A 225 -9.43 -4.08 20.78
N ARG A 226 -8.23 -3.62 20.41
CA ARG A 226 -7.06 -3.74 21.27
C ARG A 226 -7.22 -2.97 22.59
N GLU A 227 -7.75 -1.77 22.53
CA GLU A 227 -8.08 -0.98 23.75
C GLU A 227 -9.03 -1.74 24.66
N ARG A 228 -10.09 -2.35 24.11
CA ARG A 228 -11.05 -3.16 24.87
C ARG A 228 -10.41 -4.41 25.47
N GLU A 229 -9.56 -5.10 24.74
CA GLU A 229 -8.79 -6.24 25.25
C GLU A 229 -7.90 -5.82 26.43
N LEU A 230 -7.20 -4.70 26.31
CA LEU A 230 -6.36 -4.16 27.39
C LEU A 230 -7.17 -3.74 28.61
N ALA A 231 -8.31 -3.08 28.40
CA ALA A 231 -9.21 -2.67 29.48
C ALA A 231 -9.86 -3.86 30.20
N ALA A 232 -10.10 -4.94 29.48
CA ALA A 232 -10.66 -6.18 30.03
C ALA A 232 -9.58 -7.16 30.53
N PHE A 233 -8.31 -6.82 30.39
CA PHE A 233 -7.21 -7.71 30.76
C PHE A 233 -7.22 -7.99 32.26
N LYS A 234 -7.23 -9.29 32.59
CA LYS A 234 -7.07 -9.79 33.95
C LYS A 234 -5.81 -10.64 33.97
N PRO A 235 -4.83 -10.29 34.82
CA PRO A 235 -3.66 -11.12 34.99
C PRO A 235 -4.05 -12.48 35.53
N VAL A 236 -3.47 -13.53 34.97
CA VAL A 236 -3.63 -14.91 35.44
C VAL A 236 -2.24 -15.46 35.74
N ASP A 237 -2.06 -15.93 36.96
CA ASP A 237 -0.82 -16.59 37.35
C ASP A 237 -0.71 -17.93 36.64
N TYR A 238 0.48 -18.25 36.15
CA TYR A 238 0.79 -19.56 35.58
C TYR A 238 2.10 -20.09 36.15
N PHE A 239 2.24 -21.39 36.15
CA PHE A 239 3.33 -22.08 36.78
C PHE A 239 4.20 -22.81 35.75
N THR A 240 5.51 -22.72 35.92
CA THR A 240 6.49 -23.48 35.15
C THR A 240 7.29 -24.35 36.11
N VAL A 241 7.19 -25.64 35.96
CA VAL A 241 7.95 -26.58 36.77
C VAL A 241 9.30 -26.90 36.09
N LYS A 242 10.38 -26.66 36.82
CA LYS A 242 11.75 -26.95 36.36
C LYS A 242 12.44 -27.86 37.36
N VAL A 243 13.20 -28.80 36.83
CA VAL A 243 13.93 -29.80 37.63
C VAL A 243 15.40 -29.79 37.27
N LEU A 244 16.24 -29.80 38.28
CA LEU A 244 17.68 -30.00 38.10
C LEU A 244 18.00 -31.50 38.28
N TYR A 245 18.41 -32.16 37.21
CA TYR A 245 18.84 -33.55 37.25
C TYR A 245 20.34 -33.63 37.43
N ASN A 246 20.76 -34.49 38.37
CA ASN A 246 22.15 -34.88 38.56
C ASN A 246 22.43 -36.21 37.84
N HIS A 247 23.38 -36.20 36.95
CA HIS A 247 23.85 -37.39 36.22
C HIS A 247 25.37 -37.50 36.38
N PRO A 248 25.96 -38.71 36.39
CA PRO A 248 27.41 -38.88 36.53
C PRO A 248 28.26 -38.06 35.57
N ASN A 249 27.73 -37.75 34.37
CA ASN A 249 28.41 -37.00 33.35
C ASN A 249 28.08 -35.47 33.36
N GLY A 250 27.34 -35.00 34.38
CA GLY A 250 26.98 -33.58 34.50
C GLY A 250 25.56 -33.32 34.97
N VAL A 251 25.28 -32.07 35.21
CA VAL A 251 23.95 -31.58 35.67
C VAL A 251 23.23 -30.84 34.54
N PHE A 252 21.91 -31.02 34.44
CA PHE A 252 21.11 -30.30 33.45
C PHE A 252 19.74 -29.94 33.98
N TRP A 253 19.23 -28.80 33.48
CA TRP A 253 17.87 -28.39 33.76
C TRP A 253 16.89 -29.00 32.76
N ALA A 254 15.80 -29.55 33.24
CA ALA A 254 14.65 -29.95 32.46
C ALA A 254 13.45 -29.08 32.82
N THR A 255 12.64 -28.73 31.83
CA THR A 255 11.37 -28.04 32.03
C THR A 255 10.24 -29.00 31.72
N TRP A 256 9.35 -29.17 32.70
CA TRP A 256 8.15 -29.99 32.49
C TRP A 256 7.34 -29.47 31.31
N GLN A 257 6.85 -30.37 30.48
CA GLN A 257 5.99 -30.09 29.37
C GLN A 257 4.65 -30.78 29.57
N PRO A 258 3.51 -30.09 29.45
CA PRO A 258 2.22 -30.73 29.55
C PRO A 258 1.99 -31.70 28.38
N THR A 259 1.18 -32.72 28.61
CA THR A 259 0.61 -33.57 27.57
C THR A 259 -0.72 -32.96 27.08
N ASP A 260 -1.19 -33.42 25.91
CA ASP A 260 -2.47 -32.92 25.32
C ASP A 260 -3.69 -33.19 26.24
N GLU A 261 -3.59 -34.21 27.10
CA GLU A 261 -4.64 -34.60 28.07
C GLU A 261 -4.51 -33.94 29.43
N GLN A 262 -3.47 -33.10 29.63
CA GLN A 262 -3.19 -32.45 30.91
C GLN A 262 -4.32 -31.47 31.30
N LYS A 263 -4.86 -31.68 32.50
CA LYS A 263 -5.83 -30.78 33.10
C LYS A 263 -5.16 -29.55 33.73
N GLY A 264 -5.91 -28.45 33.86
CA GLY A 264 -5.43 -27.23 34.53
C GLY A 264 -4.58 -26.33 33.64
N LEU A 265 -4.65 -26.52 32.33
CA LEU A 265 -4.06 -25.63 31.34
C LEU A 265 -5.02 -24.56 30.87
N ASP A 266 -4.51 -23.41 30.48
CA ASP A 266 -5.23 -22.40 29.74
C ASP A 266 -5.19 -22.68 28.21
N PRO A 267 -5.90 -21.88 27.37
CA PRO A 267 -5.89 -22.06 25.92
C PRO A 267 -4.50 -21.93 25.27
N ASP A 268 -3.53 -21.30 25.95
CA ASP A 268 -2.15 -21.15 25.48
C ASP A 268 -1.25 -22.32 25.96
N GLY A 269 -1.82 -23.33 26.63
CA GLY A 269 -1.11 -24.50 27.15
C GLY A 269 -0.27 -24.20 28.41
N ARG A 270 -0.56 -23.11 29.12
CA ARG A 270 0.13 -22.75 30.37
C ARG A 270 -0.58 -23.36 31.57
N LEU A 271 0.16 -23.95 32.50
CA LEU A 271 -0.41 -24.50 33.74
C LEU A 271 -0.84 -23.38 34.68
N ILE A 272 -2.15 -23.24 34.87
CA ILE A 272 -2.77 -22.20 35.72
C ILE A 272 -3.25 -22.76 37.06
N ASN A 273 -3.23 -24.08 37.25
CA ASN A 273 -3.67 -24.70 38.51
C ASN A 273 -2.47 -24.97 39.41
N LYS A 274 -2.40 -24.22 40.52
CA LYS A 274 -1.31 -24.34 41.50
C LYS A 274 -1.24 -25.70 42.14
N ALA A 275 -2.38 -26.34 42.46
CA ALA A 275 -2.37 -27.65 43.11
C ALA A 275 -1.70 -28.73 42.23
N ILE A 276 -1.96 -28.69 40.94
CA ILE A 276 -1.30 -29.58 39.97
C ILE A 276 0.20 -29.28 39.88
N ALA A 277 0.59 -28.00 39.93
CA ALA A 277 2.02 -27.66 39.95
C ALA A 277 2.71 -28.16 41.22
N ASP A 278 2.07 -28.05 42.38
CA ASP A 278 2.58 -28.52 43.65
C ASP A 278 2.70 -30.07 43.66
N GLU A 279 1.67 -30.80 43.20
CA GLU A 279 1.70 -32.26 43.03
C GLU A 279 2.83 -32.73 42.11
N LEU A 280 3.08 -32.02 41.02
CA LEU A 280 4.20 -32.32 40.12
C LEU A 280 5.55 -32.10 40.80
N VAL A 281 5.69 -31.06 41.60
CA VAL A 281 6.93 -30.81 42.38
C VAL A 281 7.16 -31.88 43.40
N GLU A 282 6.14 -32.30 44.16
CA GLU A 282 6.24 -33.41 45.16
C GLU A 282 6.62 -34.73 44.49
N CYS A 283 5.98 -35.08 43.37
CA CYS A 283 6.32 -36.25 42.59
C CYS A 283 7.78 -36.26 42.13
N LEU A 284 8.26 -35.12 41.64
CA LEU A 284 9.63 -34.97 41.13
C LEU A 284 10.66 -34.94 42.27
N GLN A 285 10.31 -34.43 43.45
CA GLN A 285 11.18 -34.46 44.66
C GLN A 285 11.31 -35.86 45.24
N ALA A 286 10.35 -36.75 45.04
CA ALA A 286 10.46 -38.16 45.43
C ALA A 286 11.56 -38.89 44.65
N GLY A 287 12.20 -38.26 43.66
CA GLY A 287 13.36 -38.76 42.95
C GLY A 287 13.08 -39.93 42.01
N PRO A 288 12.03 -39.90 41.18
CA PRO A 288 11.79 -40.98 40.24
C PRO A 288 12.91 -41.04 39.19
N ASP A 289 13.30 -42.27 38.83
CA ASP A 289 14.23 -42.47 37.72
C ASP A 289 13.62 -41.96 36.40
N GLY A 290 14.40 -41.17 35.66
CA GLY A 290 14.05 -40.67 34.34
C GLY A 290 14.82 -41.40 33.25
N PHE A 291 14.21 -41.50 32.07
CA PHE A 291 14.90 -42.05 30.90
C PHE A 291 14.73 -41.09 29.69
N ILE A 292 15.74 -41.04 28.86
CA ILE A 292 15.71 -40.25 27.63
C ILE A 292 14.84 -40.97 26.60
N LYS A 293 13.67 -40.47 26.34
CA LYS A 293 12.71 -41.01 25.35
C LYS A 293 13.15 -40.76 23.92
N GLY A 294 13.83 -39.65 23.67
CA GLY A 294 14.29 -39.30 22.34
C GLY A 294 15.26 -38.13 22.34
N VAL A 295 16.12 -38.10 21.36
CA VAL A 295 17.04 -36.98 21.11
C VAL A 295 16.85 -36.49 19.67
N THR A 296 16.50 -35.23 19.53
CA THR A 296 16.38 -34.59 18.20
C THR A 296 17.55 -33.63 18.00
N LYS A 297 18.32 -33.86 16.94
CA LYS A 297 19.41 -32.97 16.55
C LYS A 297 19.07 -32.29 15.25
N SER A 298 18.90 -30.99 15.26
CA SER A 298 18.61 -30.21 14.05
C SER A 298 19.74 -29.22 13.75
N LYS A 299 20.16 -29.16 12.50
CA LYS A 299 21.01 -28.08 11.99
C LYS A 299 20.12 -26.88 11.66
N LYS A 300 20.28 -25.75 12.34
CA LYS A 300 19.69 -24.50 11.96
C LYS A 300 20.73 -23.64 11.24
N LYS A 301 20.30 -22.96 10.21
CA LYS A 301 21.12 -22.02 9.46
C LYS A 301 20.57 -20.63 9.73
N ASP A 302 21.33 -19.78 10.39
CA ASP A 302 20.97 -18.37 10.55
C ASP A 302 21.17 -17.69 9.21
N VAL A 303 20.09 -17.18 8.66
CA VAL A 303 20.11 -16.44 7.40
C VAL A 303 20.40 -14.99 7.72
N GLN A 304 21.25 -14.37 6.90
CA GLN A 304 21.51 -12.94 6.99
C GLN A 304 20.19 -12.17 6.90
N ARG A 305 20.00 -11.19 7.79
CA ARG A 305 18.82 -10.33 7.76
C ARG A 305 18.83 -9.49 6.50
N LEU A 306 17.67 -9.40 5.86
CA LEU A 306 17.46 -8.50 4.73
C LEU A 306 17.54 -7.03 5.20
N PRO A 307 17.92 -6.09 4.32
CA PRO A 307 17.76 -4.66 4.57
C PRO A 307 16.32 -4.33 4.98
N LEU A 308 16.18 -3.35 5.84
CA LEU A 308 14.86 -2.94 6.33
C LEU A 308 14.10 -2.18 5.22
N SER A 309 12.83 -2.51 5.04
CA SER A 309 11.92 -1.59 4.36
C SER A 309 11.65 -0.38 5.25
N LEU A 310 11.18 0.73 4.68
CA LEU A 310 10.80 1.91 5.45
C LEU A 310 9.79 1.56 6.55
N SER A 311 8.76 0.79 6.24
CA SER A 311 7.76 0.34 7.22
C SER A 311 8.39 -0.47 8.37
N SER A 312 9.32 -1.37 8.07
CA SER A 312 10.03 -2.14 9.09
C SER A 312 10.92 -1.25 9.95
N LEU A 313 11.58 -0.27 9.34
CA LEU A 313 12.39 0.73 10.05
C LEU A 313 11.52 1.58 10.99
N GLN A 314 10.37 2.07 10.52
CA GLN A 314 9.40 2.81 11.33
C GLN A 314 8.91 2.01 12.53
N VAL A 315 8.57 0.74 12.36
CA VAL A 315 8.16 -0.14 13.46
C VAL A 315 9.28 -0.34 14.48
N LEU A 316 10.51 -0.57 14.03
CA LEU A 316 11.65 -0.77 14.92
C LEU A 316 12.02 0.52 15.67
N ALA A 317 12.06 1.65 14.99
CA ALA A 317 12.37 2.94 15.60
C ALA A 317 11.26 3.37 16.59
N GLY A 318 10.00 3.12 16.25
CA GLY A 318 8.88 3.35 17.17
C GLY A 318 8.98 2.51 18.43
N LYS A 319 9.39 1.22 18.32
CA LYS A 319 9.60 0.35 19.49
C LYS A 319 10.80 0.74 20.32
N ALA A 320 11.92 1.13 19.70
CA ALA A 320 13.17 1.41 20.39
C ALA A 320 13.24 2.83 20.97
N PHE A 321 12.68 3.81 20.28
CA PHE A 321 12.86 5.23 20.57
C PHE A 321 11.55 6.01 20.68
N SER A 322 10.40 5.37 20.53
CA SER A 322 9.07 6.00 20.49
C SER A 322 8.93 7.08 19.40
N TYR A 323 9.69 6.96 18.32
CA TYR A 323 9.57 7.86 17.18
C TYR A 323 8.28 7.62 16.41
N ASP A 324 7.62 8.71 16.02
CA ASP A 324 6.51 8.63 15.07
C ASP A 324 6.99 8.33 13.65
N PRO A 325 6.13 7.77 12.78
CA PRO A 325 6.52 7.37 11.43
C PRO A 325 7.06 8.51 10.56
N GLN A 326 6.59 9.75 10.77
CA GLN A 326 7.06 10.90 9.99
C GLN A 326 8.50 11.27 10.36
N THR A 327 8.80 11.32 11.66
CA THR A 327 10.16 11.56 12.17
C THR A 327 11.16 10.54 11.59
N VAL A 328 10.76 9.25 11.50
CA VAL A 328 11.61 8.22 10.91
C VAL A 328 11.81 8.43 9.41
N LEU A 329 10.77 8.83 8.70
CA LEU A 329 10.85 9.13 7.26
C LEU A 329 11.79 10.30 7.01
N ASP A 330 11.60 11.42 7.73
CA ASP A 330 12.41 12.64 7.55
C ASP A 330 13.88 12.42 7.90
N THR A 331 14.17 11.52 8.87
CA THR A 331 15.54 11.17 9.26
C THR A 331 16.21 10.23 8.25
N ALA A 332 15.43 9.40 7.55
CA ALA A 332 15.95 8.43 6.59
C ALA A 332 16.19 9.03 5.20
N GLN A 333 15.61 10.18 4.89
CA GLN A 333 15.81 10.95 3.65
C GLN A 333 17.02 11.87 3.75
#